data_c3a9fef85d91c9afc016313ab90af648
#
_entry.id   c3a9fef85d91c9afc016313ab90af648
#
_cell.length_a   1.000
_cell.length_b   1.000
_cell.length_c   1.000
_cell.angle_alpha   90.00
_cell.angle_beta   90.00
_cell.angle_gamma   90.00
#
_symmetry.space_group_name_H-M   'P 1'
#
loop_
_entity.id
_entity.type
_entity.pdbx_description
1 polymer ?
#
loop_
_entity_poly.entity_id
_entity_poly.type
_entity_poly.pdbx_seq_one_letter_code
_entity_poly.pdbx_strand_id
1 'polypeptide(L)'
;NLIHLTNEANRAFKQKIYLFYMKSERTNSDHLIMQMSNIKDVLETASMGIWRIIFKDGCRPRLKASDEMLKLLGIEKGRQLTEEELCDWWYKRVYPDDINIAEGYMKVLASGQRKEVTYRWIHPTLGVRHVRCGGIGHNENDGTIVIEGYHYDVTEQMEQQMKDAFIADALAKTYACLVYLDLEKDWYTSYLSSNTNIIQNIPREGRISEAMKIMPENICAPFEYENLRKFTDLSTLNERMKHNNSISIIFSGAVVKWIRFTLIVSDRHADGTIHHMVATMKDVSELRDKELKRVEELRENIDANKSKTMMLQNMTHEIRTPLNAMFGFSQLLCMPDTTVTEEQKLEYFNYIYNSFNMLS
;
A
#
# COMPACT_ATOMS: atom_id res chain seq x y z
N ASN A 1 -8.27 -11.93 -9.99
CA ASN A 1 -9.18 -12.72 -10.85
C ASN A 1 -10.02 -13.74 -10.07
N LEU A 2 -9.48 -14.49 -9.09
CA LEU A 2 -10.30 -15.43 -8.29
C LEU A 2 -11.35 -14.71 -7.45
N ILE A 3 -11.03 -13.58 -6.84
CA ILE A 3 -11.97 -12.75 -6.05
C ILE A 3 -13.06 -12.17 -6.96
N HIS A 4 -12.72 -11.76 -8.18
CA HIS A 4 -13.71 -11.26 -9.14
C HIS A 4 -14.64 -12.36 -9.62
N LEU A 5 -14.12 -13.55 -9.90
CA LEU A 5 -14.91 -14.73 -10.30
C LEU A 5 -15.81 -15.26 -9.16
N THR A 6 -15.34 -15.24 -7.91
CA THR A 6 -16.16 -15.61 -6.75
C THR A 6 -17.26 -14.58 -6.50
N ASN A 7 -17.00 -13.29 -6.74
CA ASN A 7 -18.00 -12.22 -6.60
C ASN A 7 -19.07 -12.27 -7.69
N GLU A 8 -18.69 -12.55 -8.94
CA GLU A 8 -19.66 -12.74 -10.03
C GLU A 8 -20.48 -14.03 -9.87
N ALA A 9 -19.85 -15.12 -9.45
CA ALA A 9 -20.53 -16.37 -9.16
C ALA A 9 -21.52 -16.23 -7.99
N ASN A 10 -21.15 -15.55 -6.90
CA ASN A 10 -22.02 -15.21 -5.78
C ASN A 10 -23.18 -14.30 -6.22
N ARG A 11 -22.91 -13.33 -7.09
CA ARG A 11 -23.93 -12.43 -7.63
C ARG A 11 -24.94 -13.18 -8.51
N ALA A 12 -24.44 -14.01 -9.43
CA ALA A 12 -25.27 -14.83 -10.31
C ALA A 12 -26.08 -15.89 -9.54
N PHE A 13 -25.49 -16.48 -8.48
CA PHE A 13 -26.14 -17.42 -7.60
C PHE A 13 -27.28 -16.78 -6.80
N LYS A 14 -27.02 -15.63 -6.16
CA LYS A 14 -28.02 -14.86 -5.42
C LYS A 14 -29.17 -14.41 -6.32
N GLN A 15 -28.87 -14.01 -7.55
CA GLN A 15 -29.89 -13.60 -8.54
C GLN A 15 -30.74 -14.77 -9.04
N LYS A 16 -30.16 -15.98 -9.23
CA LYS A 16 -30.89 -17.20 -9.58
C LYS A 16 -31.82 -17.67 -8.47
N ILE A 17 -31.39 -17.60 -7.20
CA ILE A 17 -32.21 -17.97 -6.03
C ILE A 17 -33.42 -17.06 -5.94
N TYR A 18 -33.25 -15.75 -6.09
CA TYR A 18 -34.34 -14.78 -6.09
C TYR A 18 -35.38 -15.08 -7.19
N LEU A 19 -34.91 -15.35 -8.41
CA LEU A 19 -35.79 -15.69 -9.54
C LEU A 19 -36.55 -17.02 -9.33
N PHE A 20 -35.94 -17.97 -8.66
CA PHE A 20 -36.58 -19.25 -8.32
C PHE A 20 -37.68 -19.07 -7.27
N TYR A 21 -37.41 -18.27 -6.21
CA TYR A 21 -38.38 -17.91 -5.19
C TYR A 21 -39.63 -17.25 -5.78
N MET A 22 -39.44 -16.30 -6.68
CA MET A 22 -40.55 -15.54 -7.32
C MET A 22 -41.38 -16.39 -8.29
N LYS A 23 -40.78 -17.45 -8.90
CA LYS A 23 -41.52 -18.41 -9.73
C LYS A 23 -42.34 -19.41 -8.90
N SER A 24 -41.88 -19.72 -7.70
CA SER A 24 -42.48 -20.76 -6.83
C SER A 24 -43.85 -20.41 -6.27
N GLU A 25 -44.19 -19.09 -6.11
CA GLU A 25 -45.47 -18.66 -5.57
C GLU A 25 -46.71 -18.99 -6.46
N ARG A 26 -46.51 -19.56 -7.67
CA ARG A 26 -47.58 -19.79 -8.65
C ARG A 26 -48.09 -21.23 -8.79
N THR A 27 -47.51 -22.27 -8.09
CA THR A 27 -47.91 -23.66 -8.28
C THR A 27 -47.84 -24.54 -7.03
N ASN A 28 -48.98 -25.13 -6.66
CA ASN A 28 -49.35 -26.31 -5.81
C ASN A 28 -48.60 -26.68 -4.52
N SER A 29 -49.44 -27.04 -3.44
CA SER A 29 -49.17 -26.79 -2.03
C SER A 29 -48.20 -27.69 -1.23
N ASP A 30 -48.00 -28.97 -1.54
CA ASP A 30 -47.14 -29.84 -0.67
C ASP A 30 -45.67 -29.96 -1.11
N HIS A 31 -45.40 -29.92 -2.38
CA HIS A 31 -44.03 -29.79 -2.92
C HIS A 31 -43.46 -28.39 -2.67
N LEU A 32 -44.32 -27.39 -2.57
CA LEU A 32 -44.04 -25.99 -2.26
C LEU A 32 -43.51 -25.81 -0.81
N ILE A 33 -44.08 -26.49 0.18
CA ILE A 33 -43.70 -26.31 1.60
C ILE A 33 -42.25 -26.80 1.81
N MET A 34 -41.86 -27.91 1.21
CA MET A 34 -40.48 -28.43 1.33
C MET A 34 -39.47 -27.57 0.53
N GLN A 35 -39.87 -27.04 -0.62
CA GLN A 35 -39.06 -26.11 -1.40
C GLN A 35 -38.96 -24.74 -0.73
N MET A 36 -40.02 -24.25 -0.10
CA MET A 36 -40.04 -22.98 0.64
C MET A 36 -39.14 -23.03 1.87
N SER A 37 -39.11 -24.15 2.61
CA SER A 37 -38.17 -24.34 3.74
C SER A 37 -36.72 -24.25 3.26
N ASN A 38 -36.35 -24.99 2.22
CA ASN A 38 -35.01 -24.97 1.66
C ASN A 38 -34.59 -23.58 1.11
N ILE A 39 -35.54 -22.85 0.52
CA ILE A 39 -35.27 -21.47 0.01
C ILE A 39 -35.08 -20.51 1.18
N LYS A 40 -35.88 -20.64 2.24
CA LYS A 40 -35.73 -19.81 3.44
C LYS A 40 -34.37 -20.00 4.08
N ASP A 41 -33.93 -21.26 4.27
CA ASP A 41 -32.62 -21.59 4.83
C ASP A 41 -31.46 -21.04 3.98
N VAL A 42 -31.60 -21.08 2.65
CA VAL A 42 -30.59 -20.52 1.72
C VAL A 42 -30.55 -19.00 1.81
N LEU A 43 -31.68 -18.33 1.89
CA LEU A 43 -31.75 -16.87 2.02
C LEU A 43 -31.19 -16.38 3.36
N GLU A 44 -31.51 -17.10 4.46
CA GLU A 44 -30.93 -16.84 5.77
C GLU A 44 -29.41 -17.03 5.77
N THR A 45 -28.92 -18.14 5.19
CA THR A 45 -27.49 -18.42 5.06
C THR A 45 -26.78 -17.35 4.22
N ALA A 46 -27.46 -16.84 3.16
CA ALA A 46 -26.95 -15.76 2.31
C ALA A 46 -27.09 -14.37 2.94
N SER A 47 -27.72 -14.25 4.12
CA SER A 47 -28.06 -12.97 4.76
C SER A 47 -28.78 -12.02 3.81
N MET A 48 -29.73 -12.55 3.04
CA MET A 48 -30.47 -11.81 2.01
C MET A 48 -31.91 -11.55 2.43
N GLY A 49 -32.24 -10.29 2.62
CA GLY A 49 -33.59 -9.83 2.90
C GLY A 49 -34.42 -9.70 1.61
N ILE A 50 -35.64 -10.26 1.62
CA ILE A 50 -36.61 -10.12 0.51
C ILE A 50 -37.68 -9.10 0.93
N TRP A 51 -38.09 -8.26 -0.01
CA TRP A 51 -39.08 -7.25 0.22
C TRP A 51 -40.01 -7.07 -0.99
N ARG A 52 -41.24 -6.56 -0.71
CA ARG A 52 -42.25 -6.18 -1.69
C ARG A 52 -42.84 -4.84 -1.29
N ILE A 53 -42.79 -3.84 -2.17
CA ILE A 53 -43.42 -2.54 -1.98
C ILE A 53 -44.62 -2.44 -2.93
N ILE A 54 -45.76 -1.97 -2.38
CA ILE A 54 -47.01 -1.81 -3.10
C ILE A 54 -47.38 -0.35 -3.13
N PHE A 55 -47.51 0.21 -4.32
CA PHE A 55 -47.97 1.57 -4.56
C PHE A 55 -49.38 1.52 -5.16
N LYS A 56 -50.32 2.19 -4.55
CA LYS A 56 -51.68 2.33 -5.04
C LYS A 56 -52.09 3.80 -4.93
N ASP A 57 -52.73 4.33 -6.01
CA ASP A 57 -53.15 5.73 -6.05
C ASP A 57 -53.98 6.10 -4.83
N GLY A 58 -53.69 7.25 -4.22
CA GLY A 58 -54.36 7.75 -3.02
C GLY A 58 -54.00 7.02 -1.71
N CYS A 59 -53.15 6.01 -1.74
CA CYS A 59 -52.71 5.26 -0.55
C CYS A 59 -51.23 5.50 -0.25
N ARG A 60 -50.82 5.34 1.03
CA ARG A 60 -49.43 5.32 1.41
C ARG A 60 -48.75 4.06 0.86
N PRO A 61 -47.45 4.12 0.45
CA PRO A 61 -46.74 2.92 0.07
C PRO A 61 -46.63 1.91 1.22
N ARG A 62 -46.77 0.64 0.91
CA ARG A 62 -46.73 -0.46 1.87
C ARG A 62 -45.57 -1.39 1.58
N LEU A 63 -44.75 -1.67 2.60
CA LEU A 63 -43.60 -2.56 2.52
C LEU A 63 -43.87 -3.86 3.27
N LYS A 64 -43.83 -4.99 2.55
CA LYS A 64 -43.75 -6.32 3.15
C LYS A 64 -42.29 -6.77 3.12
N ALA A 65 -41.83 -7.41 4.19
CA ALA A 65 -40.45 -7.81 4.35
C ALA A 65 -40.34 -9.22 4.95
N SER A 66 -39.35 -10.00 4.52
CA SER A 66 -38.99 -11.26 5.17
C SER A 66 -38.32 -11.01 6.53
N ASP A 67 -38.28 -12.03 7.39
CA ASP A 67 -37.60 -11.99 8.68
C ASP A 67 -36.15 -11.49 8.54
N GLU A 68 -35.44 -11.94 7.50
CA GLU A 68 -34.06 -11.54 7.25
C GLU A 68 -33.98 -10.05 6.84
N MET A 69 -34.95 -9.56 6.07
CA MET A 69 -35.03 -8.13 5.76
C MET A 69 -35.31 -7.29 7.02
N LEU A 70 -36.16 -7.74 7.93
CA LEU A 70 -36.42 -7.06 9.20
C LEU A 70 -35.14 -6.98 10.05
N LYS A 71 -34.32 -8.05 10.09
CA LYS A 71 -33.01 -8.03 10.76
C LYS A 71 -32.07 -7.00 10.12
N LEU A 72 -31.97 -6.98 8.79
CA LEU A 72 -31.16 -5.99 8.06
C LEU A 72 -31.60 -4.55 8.33
N LEU A 73 -32.90 -4.35 8.56
CA LEU A 73 -33.45 -3.05 8.96
C LEU A 73 -33.31 -2.76 10.45
N GLY A 74 -32.65 -3.62 11.21
CA GLY A 74 -32.45 -3.45 12.65
C GLY A 74 -33.74 -3.40 13.44
N ILE A 75 -34.77 -4.14 13.00
CA ILE A 75 -36.06 -4.24 13.69
C ILE A 75 -36.00 -5.42 14.63
N GLU A 76 -36.10 -5.17 15.93
CA GLU A 76 -36.04 -6.19 16.98
C GLU A 76 -37.22 -7.18 16.88
N LYS A 77 -36.96 -8.46 17.20
CA LYS A 77 -38.00 -9.49 17.28
C LYS A 77 -39.07 -9.05 18.28
N GLY A 78 -40.33 -9.01 17.83
CA GLY A 78 -41.47 -8.61 18.65
C GLY A 78 -41.95 -7.16 18.45
N ARG A 79 -41.18 -6.33 17.77
CA ARG A 79 -41.64 -5.01 17.36
C ARG A 79 -42.57 -5.15 16.17
N GLN A 80 -43.87 -4.82 16.36
CA GLN A 80 -44.88 -4.81 15.30
C GLN A 80 -44.91 -3.42 14.67
N LEU A 81 -44.65 -3.34 13.38
CA LEU A 81 -44.80 -2.16 12.53
C LEU A 81 -45.86 -2.49 11.47
N THR A 82 -46.71 -1.56 11.13
CA THR A 82 -47.57 -1.67 9.95
C THR A 82 -46.71 -1.63 8.67
N GLU A 83 -47.27 -2.06 7.55
CA GLU A 83 -46.54 -2.06 6.26
C GLU A 83 -46.17 -0.62 5.84
N GLU A 84 -46.95 0.36 6.17
CA GLU A 84 -46.69 1.78 5.93
C GLU A 84 -45.59 2.31 6.84
N GLU A 85 -45.60 1.97 8.13
CA GLU A 85 -44.56 2.36 9.10
C GLU A 85 -43.23 1.71 8.74
N LEU A 86 -43.23 0.49 8.22
CA LEU A 86 -42.03 -0.21 7.76
C LEU A 86 -41.40 0.46 6.53
N CYS A 87 -42.24 0.92 5.60
CA CYS A 87 -41.81 1.70 4.44
C CYS A 87 -41.16 3.04 4.87
N ASP A 88 -41.82 3.76 5.79
CA ASP A 88 -41.27 4.99 6.37
C ASP A 88 -39.97 4.74 7.15
N TRP A 89 -39.87 3.62 7.89
CA TRP A 89 -38.68 3.22 8.63
C TRP A 89 -37.47 3.03 7.72
N TRP A 90 -37.67 2.34 6.60
CA TRP A 90 -36.61 2.14 5.61
C TRP A 90 -36.19 3.47 4.98
N TYR A 91 -37.18 4.26 4.46
CA TYR A 91 -36.90 5.49 3.71
C TYR A 91 -36.15 6.55 4.55
N LYS A 92 -36.60 6.77 5.78
CA LYS A 92 -35.99 7.77 6.69
C LYS A 92 -34.54 7.45 7.07
N ARG A 93 -34.07 6.26 6.82
CA ARG A 93 -32.70 5.82 7.14
C ARG A 93 -31.78 5.68 5.93
N VAL A 94 -32.27 5.97 4.74
CA VAL A 94 -31.40 6.17 3.60
C VAL A 94 -30.46 7.34 3.92
N TYR A 95 -29.16 7.16 3.66
CA TYR A 95 -28.18 8.23 3.92
C TYR A 95 -28.56 9.48 3.10
N PRO A 96 -28.51 10.70 3.67
CA PRO A 96 -29.05 11.91 3.04
C PRO A 96 -28.57 12.15 1.61
N ASP A 97 -27.26 11.98 1.35
CA ASP A 97 -26.70 12.19 0.01
C ASP A 97 -27.12 11.10 -1.00
N ASP A 98 -27.60 9.95 -0.53
CA ASP A 98 -27.95 8.79 -1.36
C ASP A 98 -29.48 8.69 -1.63
N ILE A 99 -30.28 9.62 -1.10
CA ILE A 99 -31.77 9.65 -1.29
C ILE A 99 -32.09 9.65 -2.79
N ASN A 100 -31.46 10.51 -3.57
CA ASN A 100 -31.68 10.59 -5.02
C ASN A 100 -31.33 9.26 -5.74
N ILE A 101 -30.36 8.51 -5.24
CA ILE A 101 -29.97 7.18 -5.77
C ILE A 101 -31.11 6.20 -5.50
N ALA A 102 -31.63 6.15 -4.26
CA ALA A 102 -32.72 5.26 -3.87
C ALA A 102 -34.02 5.58 -4.61
N GLU A 103 -34.39 6.86 -4.73
CA GLU A 103 -35.59 7.27 -5.48
C GLU A 103 -35.48 7.00 -6.97
N GLY A 104 -34.31 7.31 -7.58
CA GLY A 104 -34.06 7.03 -8.99
C GLY A 104 -34.11 5.54 -9.29
N TYR A 105 -33.63 4.70 -8.36
CA TYR A 105 -33.71 3.26 -8.44
C TYR A 105 -35.18 2.80 -8.41
N MET A 106 -35.98 3.27 -7.46
CA MET A 106 -37.39 2.90 -7.35
C MET A 106 -38.20 3.27 -8.60
N LYS A 107 -37.93 4.43 -9.21
CA LYS A 107 -38.59 4.85 -10.48
C LYS A 107 -38.28 3.90 -11.63
N VAL A 108 -37.03 3.40 -11.74
CA VAL A 108 -36.64 2.44 -12.76
C VAL A 108 -37.34 1.10 -12.55
N LEU A 109 -37.43 0.63 -11.30
CA LEU A 109 -38.16 -0.61 -11.00
C LEU A 109 -39.64 -0.47 -11.32
N ALA A 110 -40.24 0.65 -10.96
CA ALA A 110 -41.68 0.92 -11.24
C ALA A 110 -42.00 0.91 -12.75
N SER A 111 -41.04 1.21 -13.63
CA SER A 111 -41.17 1.08 -15.08
C SER A 111 -41.09 -0.34 -15.61
N GLY A 112 -40.95 -1.35 -14.76
CA GLY A 112 -40.80 -2.76 -15.14
C GLY A 112 -39.36 -3.20 -15.51
N GLN A 113 -38.41 -2.30 -15.37
CA GLN A 113 -36.99 -2.61 -15.66
C GLN A 113 -36.30 -3.19 -14.43
N ARG A 114 -35.44 -4.18 -14.63
CA ARG A 114 -34.56 -4.70 -13.58
C ARG A 114 -33.39 -3.75 -13.36
N LYS A 115 -33.10 -3.48 -12.10
CA LYS A 115 -31.92 -2.69 -11.71
C LYS A 115 -31.35 -3.20 -10.40
N GLU A 116 -30.07 -2.99 -10.20
CA GLU A 116 -29.38 -3.18 -8.94
C GLU A 116 -28.66 -1.89 -8.59
N VAL A 117 -28.63 -1.54 -7.31
CA VAL A 117 -27.97 -0.34 -6.80
C VAL A 117 -27.33 -0.64 -5.46
N THR A 118 -26.25 0.08 -5.15
CA THR A 118 -25.64 0.11 -3.82
C THR A 118 -25.76 1.53 -3.28
N TYR A 119 -26.24 1.67 -2.05
CA TYR A 119 -26.37 2.96 -1.36
C TYR A 119 -26.09 2.79 0.13
N ARG A 120 -25.84 3.90 0.81
CA ARG A 120 -25.62 3.93 2.26
C ARG A 120 -26.96 3.99 2.99
N TRP A 121 -27.08 3.23 4.05
CA TRP A 121 -28.25 3.14 4.90
C TRP A 121 -27.84 3.22 6.37
N ILE A 122 -28.58 3.96 7.21
CA ILE A 122 -28.25 4.20 8.61
C ILE A 122 -28.94 3.14 9.48
N HIS A 123 -28.20 2.08 9.85
CA HIS A 123 -28.72 1.06 10.75
C HIS A 123 -28.85 1.63 12.17
N PRO A 124 -29.95 1.34 12.90
CA PRO A 124 -30.22 1.95 14.22
C PRO A 124 -29.13 1.69 15.27
N THR A 125 -28.43 0.57 15.20
CA THR A 125 -27.38 0.16 16.17
C THR A 125 -25.99 0.01 15.57
N LEU A 126 -25.87 -0.29 14.26
CA LEU A 126 -24.59 -0.58 13.60
C LEU A 126 -24.03 0.64 12.84
N GLY A 127 -24.73 1.78 12.83
CA GLY A 127 -24.31 2.98 12.12
C GLY A 127 -24.49 2.87 10.61
N VAL A 128 -23.64 3.53 9.82
CA VAL A 128 -23.73 3.54 8.37
C VAL A 128 -23.33 2.19 7.79
N ARG A 129 -24.22 1.61 6.98
CA ARG A 129 -24.02 0.35 6.29
C ARG A 129 -24.16 0.57 4.78
N HIS A 130 -23.40 -0.15 3.99
CA HIS A 130 -23.55 -0.20 2.54
C HIS A 130 -24.48 -1.36 2.20
N VAL A 131 -25.64 -1.05 1.63
CA VAL A 131 -26.62 -2.07 1.26
C VAL A 131 -26.73 -2.17 -0.25
N ARG A 132 -26.77 -3.39 -0.76
CA ARG A 132 -27.02 -3.66 -2.18
C ARG A 132 -28.44 -4.15 -2.33
N CYS A 133 -29.16 -3.49 -3.23
CA CYS A 133 -30.56 -3.70 -3.47
C CYS A 133 -30.79 -3.98 -4.96
N GLY A 134 -31.51 -5.05 -5.27
CA GLY A 134 -31.92 -5.38 -6.62
C GLY A 134 -33.40 -5.74 -6.68
N GLY A 135 -34.05 -5.48 -7.81
CA GLY A 135 -35.49 -5.76 -7.91
C GLY A 135 -36.07 -5.56 -9.31
N ILE A 136 -37.37 -5.71 -9.38
CA ILE A 136 -38.22 -5.48 -10.57
C ILE A 136 -39.62 -5.05 -10.13
N GLY A 137 -40.23 -4.17 -10.87
CA GLY A 137 -41.65 -3.82 -10.69
C GLY A 137 -42.52 -4.38 -11.78
N HIS A 138 -43.82 -4.47 -11.49
CA HIS A 138 -44.86 -4.80 -12.46
C HIS A 138 -46.13 -4.06 -12.09
N ASN A 139 -46.98 -3.79 -13.09
CA ASN A 139 -48.26 -3.13 -12.92
C ASN A 139 -49.35 -4.20 -12.90
N GLU A 140 -50.25 -4.12 -11.93
CA GLU A 140 -51.45 -4.93 -11.86
C GLU A 140 -52.58 -4.27 -12.67
N ASN A 141 -53.61 -5.06 -13.00
CA ASN A 141 -54.74 -4.61 -13.85
C ASN A 141 -55.58 -3.46 -13.22
N ASP A 142 -55.46 -3.25 -11.90
CA ASP A 142 -56.15 -2.20 -11.16
C ASP A 142 -55.32 -0.89 -11.00
N GLY A 143 -54.19 -0.79 -11.70
CA GLY A 143 -53.30 0.36 -11.62
C GLY A 143 -52.31 0.32 -10.41
N THR A 144 -52.36 -0.75 -9.62
CA THR A 144 -51.38 -0.95 -8.52
C THR A 144 -50.01 -1.30 -9.10
N ILE A 145 -48.96 -0.63 -8.63
CA ILE A 145 -47.57 -0.95 -8.94
C ILE A 145 -47.01 -1.79 -7.79
N VAL A 146 -46.55 -2.98 -8.13
CA VAL A 146 -45.87 -3.88 -7.20
C VAL A 146 -44.41 -3.96 -7.56
N ILE A 147 -43.54 -3.65 -6.62
CA ILE A 147 -42.07 -3.77 -6.79
C ILE A 147 -41.58 -4.81 -5.80
N GLU A 148 -40.84 -5.76 -6.30
CA GLU A 148 -40.23 -6.84 -5.51
C GLU A 148 -38.75 -6.84 -5.65
N GLY A 149 -38.03 -7.15 -4.55
CA GLY A 149 -36.61 -7.08 -4.55
C GLY A 149 -35.95 -7.78 -3.38
N TYR A 150 -34.66 -7.64 -3.36
CA TYR A 150 -33.79 -8.16 -2.31
C TYR A 150 -32.83 -7.08 -1.80
N HIS A 151 -32.43 -7.23 -0.54
CA HIS A 151 -31.38 -6.46 0.11
C HIS A 151 -30.35 -7.37 0.73
N TYR A 152 -29.09 -6.98 0.71
CA TYR A 152 -28.04 -7.56 1.53
C TYR A 152 -26.97 -6.53 1.87
N ASP A 153 -26.36 -6.71 3.02
CA ASP A 153 -25.26 -5.87 3.51
C ASP A 153 -23.98 -6.22 2.77
N VAL A 154 -23.31 -5.21 2.22
CA VAL A 154 -22.01 -5.32 1.51
C VAL A 154 -20.92 -4.50 2.18
N THR A 155 -21.16 -4.05 3.44
CA THR A 155 -20.24 -3.14 4.13
C THR A 155 -18.86 -3.73 4.28
N GLU A 156 -18.73 -4.95 4.81
CA GLU A 156 -17.45 -5.62 4.98
C GLU A 156 -16.70 -5.79 3.64
N GLN A 157 -17.44 -6.16 2.60
CA GLN A 157 -16.89 -6.31 1.26
C GLN A 157 -16.38 -4.98 0.70
N MET A 158 -17.14 -3.90 0.88
CA MET A 158 -16.75 -2.56 0.43
C MET A 158 -15.58 -2.01 1.25
N GLU A 159 -15.59 -2.19 2.56
CA GLU A 159 -14.47 -1.80 3.42
C GLU A 159 -13.19 -2.53 3.06
N GLN A 160 -13.26 -3.83 2.78
CA GLN A 160 -12.10 -4.58 2.34
C GLN A 160 -11.59 -4.08 0.98
N GLN A 161 -12.49 -3.85 0.01
CA GLN A 161 -12.10 -3.27 -1.28
C GLN A 161 -11.48 -1.89 -1.16
N MET A 162 -11.98 -1.04 -0.25
CA MET A 162 -11.40 0.27 0.03
C MET A 162 -10.01 0.16 0.66
N LYS A 163 -9.83 -0.77 1.62
CA LYS A 163 -8.51 -1.05 2.22
C LYS A 163 -7.51 -1.52 1.17
N ASP A 164 -7.94 -2.47 0.33
CA ASP A 164 -7.08 -3.01 -0.75
C ASP A 164 -6.71 -1.92 -1.76
N ALA A 165 -7.66 -1.06 -2.14
CA ALA A 165 -7.42 0.07 -3.03
C ALA A 165 -6.47 1.12 -2.39
N PHE A 166 -6.64 1.40 -1.09
CA PHE A 166 -5.77 2.31 -0.35
C PHE A 166 -4.33 1.77 -0.26
N ILE A 167 -4.18 0.47 0.03
CA ILE A 167 -2.87 -0.18 0.06
C ILE A 167 -2.23 -0.14 -1.32
N ALA A 168 -2.99 -0.45 -2.38
CA ALA A 168 -2.50 -0.39 -3.75
C ALA A 168 -2.04 1.02 -4.15
N ASP A 169 -2.79 2.07 -3.80
CA ASP A 169 -2.41 3.47 -4.05
C ASP A 169 -1.14 3.88 -3.29
N ALA A 170 -1.02 3.48 -2.02
CA ALA A 170 0.16 3.74 -1.21
C ALA A 170 1.42 3.04 -1.77
N LEU A 171 1.27 1.79 -2.21
CA LEU A 171 2.34 1.05 -2.87
C LEU A 171 2.73 1.68 -4.21
N ALA A 172 1.76 2.14 -5.01
CA ALA A 172 1.99 2.82 -6.28
C ALA A 172 2.76 4.15 -6.14
N LYS A 173 2.59 4.86 -5.02
CA LYS A 173 3.37 6.06 -4.69
C LYS A 173 4.79 5.75 -4.24
N THR A 174 5.03 4.55 -3.74
CA THR A 174 6.32 4.13 -3.16
C THR A 174 7.19 3.37 -4.15
N TYR A 175 6.57 2.51 -4.96
CA TYR A 175 7.24 1.64 -5.91
C TYR A 175 6.84 1.97 -7.34
N ALA A 176 7.82 2.02 -8.22
CA ALA A 176 7.57 2.17 -9.66
C ALA A 176 6.99 0.90 -10.28
N CYS A 177 7.30 -0.26 -9.69
CA CYS A 177 6.82 -1.55 -10.14
C CYS A 177 6.71 -2.51 -8.95
N LEU A 178 5.65 -3.33 -8.96
CA LEU A 178 5.45 -4.45 -8.06
C LEU A 178 4.97 -5.64 -8.88
N VAL A 179 5.73 -6.71 -8.85
CA VAL A 179 5.50 -7.92 -9.66
C VAL A 179 5.46 -9.14 -8.75
N TYR A 180 4.42 -9.93 -8.89
CA TYR A 180 4.32 -11.25 -8.31
C TYR A 180 4.97 -12.28 -9.23
N LEU A 181 5.75 -13.19 -8.69
CA LEU A 181 6.48 -14.24 -9.38
C LEU A 181 6.06 -15.61 -8.82
N ASP A 182 5.54 -16.48 -9.69
CA ASP A 182 5.27 -17.89 -9.41
C ASP A 182 6.38 -18.69 -10.09
N LEU A 183 7.36 -19.14 -9.29
CA LEU A 183 8.55 -19.82 -9.83
C LEU A 183 8.24 -21.24 -10.31
N GLU A 184 7.22 -21.90 -9.76
CA GLU A 184 6.81 -23.23 -10.18
C GLU A 184 6.19 -23.20 -11.58
N LYS A 185 5.34 -22.18 -11.86
CA LYS A 185 4.70 -22.00 -13.16
C LYS A 185 5.53 -21.21 -14.16
N ASP A 186 6.69 -20.71 -13.76
CA ASP A 186 7.49 -19.76 -14.56
C ASP A 186 6.63 -18.58 -15.04
N TRP A 187 5.80 -18.00 -14.14
CA TRP A 187 4.85 -16.98 -14.51
C TRP A 187 4.94 -15.75 -13.61
N TYR A 188 4.84 -14.54 -14.19
CA TYR A 188 4.75 -13.31 -13.44
C TYR A 188 3.49 -12.51 -13.77
N THR A 189 3.05 -11.71 -12.80
CA THR A 189 1.97 -10.74 -12.95
C THR A 189 2.36 -9.43 -12.31
N SER A 190 2.32 -8.33 -13.08
CA SER A 190 2.60 -6.98 -12.58
C SER A 190 1.32 -6.33 -12.05
N TYR A 191 1.34 -5.93 -10.78
CA TYR A 191 0.22 -5.27 -10.11
C TYR A 191 0.28 -3.76 -10.18
N LEU A 192 1.48 -3.19 -10.20
CA LEU A 192 1.71 -1.75 -10.21
C LEU A 192 2.72 -1.41 -11.29
N SER A 193 2.34 -0.47 -12.12
CA SER A 193 3.21 0.18 -13.10
C SER A 193 2.82 1.65 -13.15
N SER A 194 3.16 2.40 -12.09
CA SER A 194 2.84 3.83 -12.00
C SER A 194 3.82 4.71 -12.76
N ASN A 195 5.01 4.19 -13.04
CA ASN A 195 6.06 4.93 -13.74
C ASN A 195 6.44 4.19 -15.02
N THR A 196 5.74 4.50 -16.10
CA THR A 196 5.97 3.99 -17.46
C THR A 196 7.41 4.19 -17.95
N ASN A 197 8.18 5.07 -17.28
CA ASN A 197 9.55 5.38 -17.65
C ASN A 197 10.58 4.34 -17.19
N ILE A 198 10.28 3.53 -16.16
CA ILE A 198 11.22 2.51 -15.66
C ILE A 198 11.04 1.19 -16.39
N ILE A 199 9.81 0.83 -16.77
CA ILE A 199 9.48 -0.44 -17.41
C ILE A 199 8.74 -0.15 -18.71
N GLN A 200 9.46 0.25 -19.71
CA GLN A 200 8.96 0.30 -21.09
C GLN A 200 9.15 -1.10 -21.72
N ASN A 201 8.14 -1.59 -22.41
CA ASN A 201 8.19 -2.84 -23.18
C ASN A 201 8.18 -4.18 -22.39
N ILE A 202 7.91 -4.19 -21.09
CA ILE A 202 7.66 -5.45 -20.37
C ILE A 202 6.13 -5.65 -20.25
N PRO A 203 5.57 -6.75 -20.77
CA PRO A 203 4.15 -7.07 -20.62
C PRO A 203 3.72 -7.11 -19.15
N ARG A 204 2.41 -6.91 -18.90
CA ARG A 204 1.88 -7.01 -17.52
C ARG A 204 1.95 -8.41 -16.93
N GLU A 205 1.99 -9.41 -17.77
CA GLU A 205 2.11 -10.83 -17.40
C GLU A 205 2.88 -11.60 -18.46
N GLY A 206 3.53 -12.67 -18.07
CA GLY A 206 4.32 -13.50 -18.98
C GLY A 206 5.22 -14.49 -18.25
N ARG A 207 6.16 -15.07 -18.99
CA ARG A 207 7.16 -15.99 -18.41
C ARG A 207 8.28 -15.23 -17.71
N ILE A 208 8.59 -15.66 -16.48
CA ILE A 208 9.69 -15.07 -15.69
C ILE A 208 11.01 -15.25 -16.42
N SER A 209 11.25 -16.47 -16.93
CA SER A 209 12.49 -16.84 -17.63
C SER A 209 12.76 -16.00 -18.89
N GLU A 210 11.73 -15.54 -19.58
CA GLU A 210 11.84 -14.64 -20.72
C GLU A 210 12.04 -13.18 -20.26
N ALA A 211 11.23 -12.74 -19.32
CA ALA A 211 11.31 -11.37 -18.79
C ALA A 211 12.69 -11.07 -18.19
N MET A 212 13.26 -11.99 -17.41
CA MET A 212 14.57 -11.81 -16.77
C MET A 212 15.73 -11.73 -17.77
N LYS A 213 15.60 -12.31 -18.96
CA LYS A 213 16.60 -12.20 -20.03
C LYS A 213 16.60 -10.83 -20.71
N ILE A 214 15.41 -10.29 -20.98
CA ILE A 214 15.26 -9.01 -21.71
C ILE A 214 15.27 -7.78 -20.79
N MET A 215 14.97 -7.97 -19.50
CA MET A 215 14.83 -6.89 -18.53
C MET A 215 16.11 -6.03 -18.41
N PRO A 216 17.35 -6.58 -18.31
CA PRO A 216 18.54 -5.76 -18.17
C PRO A 216 18.70 -4.74 -19.31
N GLU A 217 18.43 -5.14 -20.53
CA GLU A 217 18.57 -4.27 -21.71
C GLU A 217 17.52 -3.15 -21.77
N ASN A 218 16.37 -3.36 -21.11
CA ASN A 218 15.27 -2.38 -21.11
C ASN A 218 15.32 -1.39 -19.94
N ILE A 219 15.97 -1.74 -18.81
CA ILE A 219 15.85 -0.95 -17.58
C ILE A 219 17.15 -0.37 -17.05
N CYS A 220 18.35 -0.91 -17.41
CA CYS A 220 19.59 -0.41 -16.88
C CYS A 220 20.56 0.11 -17.96
N ALA A 221 21.53 0.90 -17.53
CA ALA A 221 22.61 1.34 -18.39
C ALA A 221 23.46 0.18 -18.89
N PRO A 222 24.05 0.23 -20.10
CA PRO A 222 24.78 -0.91 -20.70
C PRO A 222 25.89 -1.50 -19.85
N PHE A 223 26.58 -0.69 -19.08
CA PHE A 223 27.67 -1.14 -18.19
C PHE A 223 27.19 -1.93 -16.96
N GLU A 224 25.87 -1.89 -16.66
CA GLU A 224 25.24 -2.62 -15.55
C GLU A 224 24.63 -3.95 -15.99
N TYR A 225 24.57 -4.25 -17.27
CA TYR A 225 23.87 -5.46 -17.80
C TYR A 225 24.36 -6.73 -17.14
N GLU A 226 25.66 -6.91 -17.00
CA GLU A 226 26.24 -8.12 -16.42
C GLU A 226 25.92 -8.29 -14.93
N ASN A 227 25.92 -7.17 -14.17
CA ASN A 227 25.57 -7.15 -12.76
C ASN A 227 24.11 -7.52 -12.56
N LEU A 228 23.22 -6.94 -13.38
CA LEU A 228 21.79 -7.20 -13.27
C LEU A 228 21.44 -8.63 -13.73
N ARG A 229 22.10 -9.15 -14.78
CA ARG A 229 21.93 -10.55 -15.22
C ARG A 229 22.31 -11.53 -14.11
N LYS A 230 23.45 -11.32 -13.43
CA LYS A 230 23.85 -12.14 -12.27
C LYS A 230 22.84 -12.05 -11.13
N PHE A 231 22.30 -10.85 -10.88
CA PHE A 231 21.30 -10.66 -9.84
C PHE A 231 19.99 -11.38 -10.15
N THR A 232 19.55 -11.38 -11.41
CA THR A 232 18.29 -11.98 -11.86
C THR A 232 18.40 -13.45 -12.27
N ASP A 233 19.57 -14.06 -12.11
CA ASP A 233 19.77 -15.48 -12.39
C ASP A 233 18.94 -16.35 -11.42
N LEU A 234 17.88 -16.93 -11.97
CA LEU A 234 16.92 -17.77 -11.22
C LEU A 234 17.58 -19.06 -10.70
N SER A 235 18.59 -19.59 -11.41
CA SER A 235 19.24 -20.85 -11.04
C SER A 235 19.99 -20.78 -9.71
N THR A 236 20.44 -19.59 -9.32
CA THR A 236 21.22 -19.34 -8.09
C THR A 236 20.36 -18.77 -6.95
N LEU A 237 19.09 -18.45 -7.20
CA LEU A 237 18.23 -17.76 -6.21
C LEU A 237 18.06 -18.54 -4.92
N ASN A 238 17.77 -19.82 -4.99
CA ASN A 238 17.58 -20.67 -3.81
C ASN A 238 18.80 -20.69 -2.89
N GLU A 239 20.01 -20.73 -3.45
CA GLU A 239 21.25 -20.69 -2.69
C GLU A 239 21.49 -19.30 -2.07
N ARG A 240 21.40 -18.25 -2.89
CA ARG A 240 21.62 -16.86 -2.45
C ARG A 240 20.63 -16.40 -1.38
N MET A 241 19.42 -16.93 -1.40
CA MET A 241 18.35 -16.57 -0.47
C MET A 241 18.09 -17.63 0.62
N LYS A 242 18.98 -18.61 0.78
CA LYS A 242 18.81 -19.70 1.76
C LYS A 242 18.59 -19.21 3.20
N HIS A 243 19.24 -18.11 3.58
CA HIS A 243 19.17 -17.52 4.93
C HIS A 243 18.54 -16.13 4.95
N ASN A 244 18.15 -15.61 3.79
CA ASN A 244 17.57 -14.28 3.65
C ASN A 244 16.23 -14.34 2.94
N ASN A 245 15.26 -13.60 3.42
CA ASN A 245 13.96 -13.48 2.76
C ASN A 245 13.91 -12.35 1.72
N SER A 246 14.97 -11.55 1.59
CA SER A 246 15.06 -10.54 0.55
C SER A 246 16.52 -10.28 0.14
N ILE A 247 16.70 -9.96 -1.14
CA ILE A 247 17.96 -9.46 -1.71
C ILE A 247 17.64 -8.22 -2.55
N SER A 248 18.57 -7.28 -2.61
CA SER A 248 18.42 -6.08 -3.42
C SER A 248 19.71 -5.67 -4.11
N ILE A 249 19.56 -5.03 -5.26
CA ILE A 249 20.64 -4.37 -6.01
C ILE A 249 20.22 -2.93 -6.31
N ILE A 250 21.21 -2.02 -6.32
CA ILE A 250 21.03 -0.66 -6.83
C ILE A 250 21.90 -0.54 -8.06
N PHE A 251 21.33 -0.08 -9.15
CA PHE A 251 22.02 0.07 -10.43
C PHE A 251 21.62 1.38 -11.12
N SER A 252 22.43 1.80 -12.08
CA SER A 252 22.15 2.94 -12.94
C SER A 252 21.11 2.54 -13.97
N GLY A 253 19.94 3.22 -13.97
CA GLY A 253 18.88 2.97 -14.91
C GLY A 253 19.11 3.60 -16.28
N ALA A 254 18.40 3.11 -17.29
CA ALA A 254 18.46 3.67 -18.65
C ALA A 254 17.81 5.05 -18.75
N VAL A 255 16.76 5.31 -17.99
CA VAL A 255 15.98 6.55 -17.98
C VAL A 255 16.06 7.24 -16.62
N VAL A 256 15.95 6.47 -15.54
CA VAL A 256 16.05 6.94 -14.15
C VAL A 256 17.47 6.70 -13.65
N LYS A 257 18.08 7.72 -13.00
CA LYS A 257 19.49 7.70 -12.62
C LYS A 257 19.86 6.51 -11.74
N TRP A 258 19.07 6.23 -10.71
CA TRP A 258 19.29 5.12 -9.78
C TRP A 258 18.01 4.36 -9.49
N ILE A 259 18.04 3.04 -9.69
CA ILE A 259 16.94 2.12 -9.43
C ILE A 259 17.37 1.12 -8.37
N ARG A 260 16.56 0.92 -7.34
CA ARG A 260 16.68 -0.22 -6.43
C ARG A 260 15.72 -1.30 -6.90
N PHE A 261 16.26 -2.47 -7.20
CA PHE A 261 15.49 -3.68 -7.50
C PHE A 261 15.61 -4.64 -6.33
N THR A 262 14.48 -5.10 -5.79
CA THR A 262 14.44 -5.99 -4.64
C THR A 262 13.60 -7.22 -4.98
N LEU A 263 14.12 -8.39 -4.67
CA LEU A 263 13.43 -9.67 -4.71
C LEU A 263 13.13 -10.10 -3.27
N ILE A 264 11.87 -10.43 -2.98
CA ILE A 264 11.36 -10.78 -1.65
C ILE A 264 10.69 -12.15 -1.76
N VAL A 265 11.07 -13.09 -0.91
CA VAL A 265 10.41 -14.40 -0.82
C VAL A 265 9.07 -14.22 -0.12
N SER A 266 8.00 -14.64 -0.76
CA SER A 266 6.64 -14.64 -0.20
C SER A 266 6.38 -15.93 0.58
N ASP A 267 6.71 -17.07 -0.03
CA ASP A 267 6.61 -18.38 0.61
C ASP A 267 7.63 -19.38 0.01
N ARG A 268 7.75 -20.52 0.68
CA ARG A 268 8.62 -21.64 0.29
C ARG A 268 7.88 -22.96 0.35
N HIS A 269 8.31 -23.91 -0.45
CA HIS A 269 7.91 -25.31 -0.33
C HIS A 269 8.42 -25.93 0.98
N ALA A 270 7.91 -27.10 1.31
CA ALA A 270 8.31 -27.84 2.52
C ALA A 270 9.82 -28.25 2.53
N ASP A 271 10.42 -28.37 1.35
CA ASP A 271 11.85 -28.65 1.17
C ASP A 271 12.74 -27.39 1.28
N GLY A 272 12.14 -26.23 1.50
CA GLY A 272 12.83 -24.94 1.63
C GLY A 272 13.09 -24.22 0.30
N THR A 273 12.74 -24.80 -0.84
CA THR A 273 12.85 -24.11 -2.14
C THR A 273 11.83 -22.97 -2.24
N ILE A 274 12.19 -21.90 -2.95
CA ILE A 274 11.32 -20.73 -3.11
C ILE A 274 10.17 -21.10 -4.05
N HIS A 275 8.93 -20.85 -3.61
CA HIS A 275 7.73 -21.05 -4.40
C HIS A 275 7.28 -19.74 -5.05
N HIS A 276 6.96 -18.72 -4.21
CA HIS A 276 6.51 -17.44 -4.70
C HIS A 276 7.42 -16.30 -4.22
N MET A 277 7.55 -15.29 -5.05
CA MET A 277 8.30 -14.07 -4.77
C MET A 277 7.54 -12.81 -5.16
N VAL A 278 7.95 -11.71 -4.56
CA VAL A 278 7.57 -10.37 -5.01
C VAL A 278 8.83 -9.64 -5.46
N ALA A 279 8.80 -9.12 -6.67
CA ALA A 279 9.82 -8.23 -7.20
C ALA A 279 9.34 -6.78 -7.13
N THR A 280 10.18 -5.88 -6.64
CA THR A 280 9.85 -4.45 -6.57
C THR A 280 10.95 -3.61 -7.17
N MET A 281 10.58 -2.51 -7.85
CA MET A 281 11.50 -1.50 -8.31
C MET A 281 11.11 -0.14 -7.75
N LYS A 282 12.13 0.60 -7.30
CA LYS A 282 11.96 1.93 -6.72
C LYS A 282 13.01 2.88 -7.28
N ASP A 283 12.59 4.08 -7.68
CA ASP A 283 13.50 5.19 -7.93
C ASP A 283 14.13 5.64 -6.61
N VAL A 284 15.44 5.58 -6.53
CA VAL A 284 16.21 6.00 -5.35
C VAL A 284 17.20 7.12 -5.69
N SER A 285 17.00 7.80 -6.81
CA SER A 285 17.92 8.84 -7.31
C SER A 285 18.10 9.97 -6.31
N GLU A 286 17.00 10.50 -5.78
CA GLU A 286 17.04 11.59 -4.80
C GLU A 286 17.73 11.16 -3.48
N LEU A 287 17.41 9.96 -3.01
CA LEU A 287 18.00 9.42 -1.79
C LEU A 287 19.51 9.23 -1.95
N ARG A 288 19.91 8.66 -3.10
CA ARG A 288 21.34 8.40 -3.42
C ARG A 288 22.14 9.68 -3.58
N ASP A 289 21.56 10.68 -4.23
CA ASP A 289 22.22 11.98 -4.40
C ASP A 289 22.39 12.72 -3.04
N LYS A 290 21.42 12.62 -2.14
CA LYS A 290 21.54 13.14 -0.77
C LYS A 290 22.65 12.42 0.01
N GLU A 291 22.72 11.11 -0.11
CA GLU A 291 23.74 10.29 0.55
C GLU A 291 25.16 10.62 0.03
N LEU A 292 25.32 10.72 -1.28
CA LEU A 292 26.59 11.10 -1.90
C LEU A 292 27.05 12.50 -1.46
N LYS A 293 26.18 13.49 -1.45
CA LYS A 293 26.49 14.83 -0.95
C LYS A 293 26.94 14.79 0.50
N ARG A 294 26.26 14.02 1.36
CA ARG A 294 26.61 13.89 2.77
C ARG A 294 27.99 13.22 2.97
N VAL A 295 28.32 12.22 2.14
CA VAL A 295 29.65 11.58 2.18
C VAL A 295 30.72 12.58 1.77
N GLU A 296 30.49 13.38 0.74
CA GLU A 296 31.45 14.42 0.29
C GLU A 296 31.68 15.49 1.37
N GLU A 297 30.61 16.01 1.97
CA GLU A 297 30.71 16.96 3.09
C GLU A 297 31.49 16.39 4.28
N LEU A 298 31.29 15.11 4.61
CA LEU A 298 32.05 14.42 5.66
C LEU A 298 33.53 14.32 5.31
N ARG A 299 33.87 14.03 4.06
CA ARG A 299 35.24 13.93 3.56
C ARG A 299 35.95 15.28 3.64
N GLU A 300 35.31 16.36 3.18
CA GLU A 300 35.83 17.71 3.28
C GLU A 300 36.09 18.11 4.73
N ASN A 301 35.17 17.81 5.65
CA ASN A 301 35.34 18.05 7.07
C ASN A 301 36.51 17.27 7.70
N ILE A 302 36.71 16.02 7.30
CA ILE A 302 37.83 15.19 7.76
C ILE A 302 39.17 15.80 7.27
N ASP A 303 39.26 16.22 6.02
CA ASP A 303 40.44 16.80 5.44
C ASP A 303 40.77 18.16 6.05
N ALA A 304 39.76 19.01 6.29
CA ALA A 304 39.93 20.27 7.03
C ALA A 304 40.43 20.06 8.46
N ASN A 305 39.88 19.07 9.17
CA ASN A 305 40.33 18.74 10.53
C ASN A 305 41.77 18.19 10.56
N LYS A 306 42.17 17.36 9.58
CA LYS A 306 43.57 16.91 9.45
C LYS A 306 44.51 18.09 9.24
N SER A 307 44.18 18.97 8.29
CA SER A 307 44.96 20.16 8.00
C SER A 307 45.10 21.06 9.24
N LYS A 308 44.00 21.28 9.99
CA LYS A 308 44.02 22.04 11.26
C LYS A 308 44.94 21.37 12.31
N THR A 309 44.87 20.05 12.43
CA THR A 309 45.72 19.32 13.38
C THR A 309 47.20 19.41 12.99
N MET A 310 47.54 19.26 11.71
CA MET A 310 48.92 19.46 11.25
C MET A 310 49.42 20.86 11.47
N MET A 311 48.58 21.88 11.21
CA MET A 311 48.92 23.29 11.48
C MET A 311 49.23 23.51 12.95
N LEU A 312 48.35 23.01 13.86
CA LEU A 312 48.59 23.12 15.31
C LEU A 312 49.86 22.42 15.78
N GLN A 313 50.18 21.23 15.20
CA GLN A 313 51.43 20.51 15.50
C GLN A 313 52.66 21.32 15.06
N ASN A 314 52.62 21.88 13.84
CA ASN A 314 53.73 22.68 13.32
C ASN A 314 53.90 23.96 14.17
N MET A 315 52.82 24.69 14.46
CA MET A 315 52.85 25.87 15.34
C MET A 315 53.41 25.52 16.72
N THR A 316 53.03 24.39 17.31
CA THR A 316 53.54 23.93 18.59
C THR A 316 55.06 23.67 18.51
N HIS A 317 55.53 23.14 17.43
CA HIS A 317 56.95 22.88 17.20
C HIS A 317 57.74 24.19 17.01
N GLU A 318 57.17 25.11 16.20
CA GLU A 318 57.77 26.45 15.94
C GLU A 318 57.83 27.32 17.19
N ILE A 319 56.83 27.21 18.10
CA ILE A 319 56.85 27.91 19.39
C ILE A 319 57.83 27.26 20.39
N ARG A 320 57.87 25.92 20.42
CA ARG A 320 58.72 25.18 21.39
C ARG A 320 60.21 25.44 21.19
N THR A 321 60.68 25.55 19.95
CA THR A 321 62.07 25.74 19.64
C THR A 321 62.67 27.01 20.19
N PRO A 322 62.12 28.23 19.91
CA PRO A 322 62.61 29.47 20.50
C PRO A 322 62.37 29.54 22.00
N LEU A 323 61.30 28.96 22.52
CA LEU A 323 61.03 28.92 23.96
C LEU A 323 62.11 28.12 24.72
N ASN A 324 62.45 26.95 24.19
CA ASN A 324 63.52 26.11 24.75
C ASN A 324 64.92 26.81 24.69
N ALA A 325 65.17 27.52 23.59
CA ALA A 325 66.39 28.31 23.46
C ALA A 325 66.45 29.44 24.51
N MET A 326 65.34 30.22 24.65
CA MET A 326 65.28 31.25 25.71
C MET A 326 65.46 30.65 27.09
N PHE A 327 64.77 29.54 27.39
CA PHE A 327 64.92 28.88 28.70
C PHE A 327 66.34 28.37 28.95
N GLY A 328 66.96 27.68 27.98
CA GLY A 328 68.31 27.14 28.09
C GLY A 328 69.38 28.25 28.29
N PHE A 329 69.30 29.33 27.48
CA PHE A 329 70.26 30.44 27.63
C PHE A 329 70.01 31.27 28.90
N SER A 330 68.75 31.39 29.38
CA SER A 330 68.44 32.02 30.67
C SER A 330 69.04 31.20 31.82
N GLN A 331 68.99 29.88 31.78
CA GLN A 331 69.64 29.05 32.81
C GLN A 331 71.17 29.22 32.81
N LEU A 332 71.80 29.33 31.64
CA LEU A 332 73.23 29.57 31.52
C LEU A 332 73.61 30.95 32.11
N LEU A 333 72.81 31.96 31.90
CA LEU A 333 73.00 33.32 32.51
C LEU A 333 72.85 33.30 34.01
N CYS A 334 72.11 32.39 34.62
CA CYS A 334 71.92 32.26 36.07
C CYS A 334 73.04 31.43 36.75
N MET A 335 73.99 30.85 35.99
CA MET A 335 75.15 30.15 36.58
C MET A 335 76.14 31.10 37.29
N PRO A 336 76.89 30.63 38.34
CA PRO A 336 77.89 31.48 39.06
C PRO A 336 78.89 32.06 38.09
N ASP A 337 79.32 33.34 38.36
CA ASP A 337 80.22 34.12 37.50
C ASP A 337 81.63 33.55 37.26
N THR A 338 81.96 32.47 37.93
CA THR A 338 83.28 31.73 37.73
C THR A 338 83.31 30.84 36.48
N THR A 339 82.15 30.68 35.83
CA THR A 339 81.99 29.71 34.69
C THR A 339 81.62 30.40 33.38
N VAL A 340 81.17 31.63 33.30
CA VAL A 340 80.70 32.35 32.11
C VAL A 340 81.42 33.72 32.00
N THR A 341 82.03 34.02 30.85
CA THR A 341 82.64 35.32 30.57
C THR A 341 81.60 36.38 30.21
N GLU A 342 81.96 37.70 30.36
CA GLU A 342 81.07 38.79 29.98
C GLU A 342 80.70 38.77 28.49
N GLU A 343 81.59 38.33 27.61
CA GLU A 343 81.30 38.14 26.19
C GLU A 343 80.25 37.06 25.98
N GLN A 344 80.35 35.96 26.71
CA GLN A 344 79.39 34.84 26.62
C GLN A 344 78.00 35.26 27.18
N LYS A 345 77.97 36.10 28.25
CA LYS A 345 76.73 36.64 28.78
C LYS A 345 75.98 37.52 27.74
N LEU A 346 76.70 38.31 26.99
CA LEU A 346 76.15 39.18 25.95
C LEU A 346 75.66 38.32 24.76
N GLU A 347 76.39 37.25 24.42
CA GLU A 347 76.00 36.32 23.38
C GLU A 347 74.68 35.57 23.77
N TYR A 348 74.55 35.08 25.01
CA TYR A 348 73.36 34.38 25.48
C TYR A 348 72.16 35.30 25.51
N PHE A 349 72.36 36.57 25.91
CA PHE A 349 71.30 37.56 25.85
C PHE A 349 70.81 37.81 24.40
N ASN A 350 71.70 37.91 23.47
CA ASN A 350 71.36 38.07 22.06
C ASN A 350 70.59 36.85 21.52
N TYR A 351 70.92 35.64 21.93
CA TYR A 351 70.10 34.45 21.54
C TYR A 351 68.69 34.49 22.16
N ILE A 352 68.54 34.92 23.41
CA ILE A 352 67.24 35.07 24.03
C ILE A 352 66.43 36.15 23.31
N TYR A 353 67.03 37.29 23.01
CA TYR A 353 66.39 38.40 22.32
C TYR A 353 65.94 38.02 20.90
N ASN A 354 66.79 37.32 20.15
CA ASN A 354 66.45 36.84 18.83
C ASN A 354 65.33 35.79 18.90
N SER A 355 65.38 34.86 19.85
CA SER A 355 64.34 33.88 20.08
C SER A 355 63.00 34.51 20.47
N PHE A 356 62.99 35.59 21.25
CA PHE A 356 61.81 36.37 21.59
C PHE A 356 61.20 37.05 20.34
N ASN A 357 62.05 37.64 19.50
CA ASN A 357 61.60 38.29 18.26
C ASN A 357 61.04 37.29 17.23
N MET A 358 61.42 36.01 17.32
CA MET A 358 60.83 34.95 16.48
C MET A 358 59.39 34.58 16.94
N LEU A 359 59.03 34.86 18.19
CA LEU A 359 57.71 34.53 18.74
C LEU A 359 56.73 35.73 18.70
N SER A 360 57.22 36.95 18.52
CA SER A 360 56.47 38.17 18.40
C SER A 360 56.07 38.46 16.95
#